data_ad32f3cf1c2220ee6fd861920a2bb019
#
_entry.id   ad32f3cf1c2220ee6fd861920a2bb019
#
_cell.length_a   1.000
_cell.length_b   1.000
_cell.length_c   1.000
_cell.angle_alpha   90.00
_cell.angle_beta   90.00
_cell.angle_gamma   90.00
#
_symmetry.space_group_name_H-M   'P 1'
#
loop_
_entity.id
_entity.type
_entity.pdbx_description
1 polymer ?
#
loop_
_entity_poly.entity_id
_entity_poly.type
_entity_poly.pdbx_seq_one_letter_code
_entity_poly.pdbx_strand_id
1 'polypeptide(L)'
;VSDFLPHPFWNFSLELYAGEGVAEACLDLQERRGCDVNILLFCCWLGASGRPTLTADRLRSILRASDVWQAEIVRPLRQVRRLLKDQPWPETEPGALPETVDAVRRRVADAELAAEHAEQIKLASLHAPPADRDRPLEKRLRAAVGNLGVYAVCLGVVPDDKDRAAVVALMKATFPMLPPDEVTRAVG
;
A
#
# COMPACT_ATOMS: atom_id res chain seq x y z
N VAL A 1 -1.30 1.44 20.99
CA VAL A 1 -0.62 0.26 20.44
C VAL A 1 -1.71 -0.57 19.80
N SER A 2 -1.72 -0.70 18.48
CA SER A 2 -2.71 -1.53 17.79
C SER A 2 -2.47 -3.00 18.14
N ASP A 3 -3.49 -3.68 18.66
CA ASP A 3 -3.48 -5.11 19.00
C ASP A 3 -3.52 -6.02 17.75
N PHE A 4 -2.85 -5.60 16.66
CA PHE A 4 -2.80 -6.40 15.44
C PHE A 4 -1.84 -7.56 15.58
N LEU A 5 -2.27 -8.73 15.12
CA LEU A 5 -1.40 -9.91 15.06
C LEU A 5 -0.18 -9.61 14.16
N PRO A 6 1.04 -9.88 14.63
CA PRO A 6 2.24 -9.71 13.83
C PRO A 6 2.18 -10.52 12.53
N HIS A 7 2.41 -9.89 11.41
CA HIS A 7 2.47 -10.57 10.12
C HIS A 7 3.62 -9.99 9.28
N PRO A 8 4.46 -10.83 8.61
CA PRO A 8 5.64 -10.35 7.89
C PRO A 8 5.36 -9.26 6.86
N PHE A 9 4.25 -9.34 6.14
CA PHE A 9 3.87 -8.30 5.18
C PHE A 9 3.39 -7.03 5.89
N TRP A 10 2.61 -7.14 6.94
CA TRP A 10 2.16 -5.98 7.71
C TRP A 10 3.33 -5.20 8.32
N ASN A 11 4.25 -5.90 8.97
CA ASN A 11 5.43 -5.27 9.57
C ASN A 11 6.27 -4.58 8.49
N PHE A 12 6.52 -5.25 7.37
CA PHE A 12 7.20 -4.66 6.21
C PHE A 12 6.47 -3.40 5.71
N SER A 13 5.14 -3.43 5.61
CA SER A 13 4.34 -2.30 5.14
C SER A 13 4.47 -1.09 6.06
N LEU A 14 4.42 -1.29 7.37
CA LEU A 14 4.59 -0.23 8.35
C LEU A 14 5.99 0.39 8.28
N GLU A 15 7.03 -0.44 8.21
CA GLU A 15 8.42 0.01 8.09
C GLU A 15 8.64 0.78 6.79
N LEU A 16 8.18 0.24 5.67
CA LEU A 16 8.32 0.88 4.37
C LEU A 16 7.56 2.20 4.29
N TYR A 17 6.31 2.23 4.74
CA TYR A 17 5.47 3.43 4.67
C TYR A 17 5.98 4.58 5.55
N ALA A 18 6.70 4.28 6.63
CA ALA A 18 7.40 5.25 7.47
C ALA A 18 8.70 5.77 6.84
N GLY A 19 9.17 5.18 5.73
CA GLY A 19 10.37 5.63 5.01
C GLY A 19 10.18 7.00 4.37
N GLU A 20 11.28 7.74 4.25
CA GLU A 20 11.29 9.09 3.66
C GLU A 20 10.74 9.08 2.23
N GLY A 21 9.74 9.94 1.94
CA GLY A 21 9.11 10.09 0.64
C GLY A 21 8.18 8.96 0.21
N VAL A 22 8.07 7.85 0.98
CA VAL A 22 7.27 6.68 0.59
C VAL A 22 5.78 6.97 0.66
N ALA A 23 5.32 7.58 1.75
CA ALA A 23 3.90 7.94 1.90
C ALA A 23 3.46 8.90 0.79
N GLU A 24 4.28 9.90 0.47
CA GLU A 24 4.03 10.87 -0.61
C GLU A 24 3.96 10.17 -1.98
N ALA A 25 4.92 9.29 -2.28
CA ALA A 25 4.94 8.52 -3.52
C ALA A 25 3.71 7.61 -3.67
N CYS A 26 3.30 6.92 -2.59
CA CYS A 26 2.10 6.08 -2.59
C CYS A 26 0.83 6.89 -2.84
N LEU A 27 0.68 8.04 -2.17
CA LEU A 27 -0.49 8.90 -2.32
C LEU A 27 -0.55 9.55 -3.70
N ASP A 28 0.58 9.99 -4.25
CA ASP A 28 0.66 10.53 -5.61
C ASP A 28 0.22 9.48 -6.66
N LEU A 29 0.72 8.24 -6.56
CA LEU A 29 0.30 7.14 -7.43
C LEU A 29 -1.19 6.79 -7.24
N GLN A 30 -1.70 6.85 -6.01
CA GLN A 30 -3.12 6.62 -5.72
C GLN A 30 -3.99 7.71 -6.36
N GLU A 31 -3.65 8.98 -6.21
CA GLU A 31 -4.45 10.09 -6.71
C GLU A 31 -4.41 10.22 -8.23
N ARG A 32 -3.22 10.08 -8.85
CA ARG A 32 -3.06 10.25 -10.30
C ARG A 32 -3.41 9.01 -11.12
N ARG A 33 -3.17 7.81 -10.56
CA ARG A 33 -3.26 6.55 -11.31
C ARG A 33 -4.32 5.58 -10.77
N GLY A 34 -4.97 5.93 -9.65
CA GLY A 34 -5.95 5.05 -9.00
C GLY A 34 -5.32 3.82 -8.37
N CYS A 35 -4.02 3.86 -8.05
CA CYS A 35 -3.34 2.74 -7.42
C CYS A 35 -3.91 2.49 -6.01
N ASP A 36 -4.00 1.22 -5.64
CA ASP A 36 -4.23 0.79 -4.26
C ASP A 36 -2.89 0.71 -3.54
N VAL A 37 -2.75 1.42 -2.41
CA VAL A 37 -1.52 1.48 -1.62
C VAL A 37 -1.15 0.09 -1.08
N ASN A 38 -2.12 -0.73 -0.64
CA ASN A 38 -1.86 -2.09 -0.18
C ASN A 38 -1.26 -2.98 -1.28
N ILE A 39 -1.73 -2.80 -2.52
CA ILE A 39 -1.17 -3.52 -3.68
C ILE A 39 0.23 -3.01 -4.06
N LEU A 40 0.48 -1.70 -3.98
CA LEU A 40 1.83 -1.15 -4.17
C LEU A 40 2.82 -1.77 -3.17
N LEU A 41 2.46 -1.74 -1.87
CA LEU A 41 3.28 -2.31 -0.80
C LEU A 41 3.42 -3.83 -0.96
N PHE A 42 2.38 -4.53 -1.40
CA PHE A 42 2.44 -5.97 -1.69
C PHE A 42 3.43 -6.30 -2.81
N CYS A 43 3.44 -5.53 -3.90
CA CYS A 43 4.41 -5.68 -4.99
C CYS A 43 5.85 -5.50 -4.50
N CYS A 44 6.09 -4.47 -3.66
CA CYS A 44 7.39 -4.24 -3.03
C CYS A 44 7.81 -5.42 -2.13
N TRP A 45 6.91 -5.87 -1.25
CA TRP A 45 7.15 -6.99 -0.33
C TRP A 45 7.42 -8.31 -1.04
N LEU A 46 6.73 -8.62 -2.12
CA LEU A 46 7.01 -9.82 -2.91
C LEU A 46 8.47 -9.86 -3.35
N GLY A 47 8.96 -8.78 -3.95
CA GLY A 47 10.36 -8.69 -4.35
C GLY A 47 11.32 -8.72 -3.16
N ALA A 48 11.10 -7.85 -2.16
CA ALA A 48 11.95 -7.73 -0.98
C ALA A 48 12.11 -9.05 -0.21
N SER A 49 11.05 -9.87 -0.16
CA SER A 49 11.06 -11.18 0.50
C SER A 49 11.57 -12.34 -0.39
N GLY A 50 12.11 -12.03 -1.58
CA GLY A 50 12.68 -13.03 -2.50
C GLY A 50 11.65 -13.77 -3.34
N ARG A 51 10.41 -13.31 -3.41
CA ARG A 51 9.37 -13.90 -4.25
C ARG A 51 9.50 -13.47 -5.70
N PRO A 52 9.04 -14.29 -6.66
CA PRO A 52 9.14 -13.95 -8.09
C PRO A 52 8.14 -12.85 -8.50
N THR A 53 8.35 -12.30 -9.68
CA THR A 53 7.37 -11.45 -10.35
C THR A 53 6.11 -12.28 -10.67
N LEU A 54 4.95 -11.73 -10.36
CA LEU A 54 3.66 -12.31 -10.70
C LEU A 54 3.35 -12.16 -12.20
N THR A 55 2.57 -13.08 -12.75
CA THR A 55 1.98 -12.89 -14.07
C THR A 55 0.83 -11.87 -14.00
N ALA A 56 0.52 -11.23 -15.13
CA ALA A 56 -0.60 -10.28 -15.20
C ALA A 56 -1.94 -10.94 -14.81
N ASP A 57 -2.17 -12.20 -15.23
CA ASP A 57 -3.41 -12.92 -14.91
C ASP A 57 -3.52 -13.20 -13.40
N ARG A 58 -2.39 -13.57 -12.77
CA ARG A 58 -2.37 -13.77 -11.33
C ARG A 58 -2.66 -12.46 -10.59
N LEU A 59 -2.03 -11.36 -11.00
CA LEU A 59 -2.28 -10.06 -10.37
C LEU A 59 -3.71 -9.57 -10.60
N ARG A 60 -4.28 -9.73 -11.80
CA ARG A 60 -5.69 -9.41 -12.05
C ARG A 60 -6.64 -10.21 -11.15
N SER A 61 -6.33 -11.49 -10.88
CA SER A 61 -7.12 -12.30 -9.94
C SER A 61 -7.06 -11.74 -8.51
N ILE A 62 -5.87 -11.26 -8.09
CA ILE A 62 -5.66 -10.62 -6.79
C ILE A 62 -6.46 -9.32 -6.71
N LEU A 63 -6.35 -8.46 -7.72
CA LEU A 63 -7.07 -7.19 -7.78
C LEU A 63 -8.58 -7.39 -7.66
N ARG A 64 -9.17 -8.32 -8.41
CA ARG A 64 -10.61 -8.64 -8.29
C ARG A 64 -11.00 -9.07 -6.88
N ALA A 65 -10.15 -9.81 -6.18
CA ALA A 65 -10.44 -10.25 -4.81
C ALA A 65 -10.31 -9.09 -3.79
N SER A 66 -9.40 -8.15 -4.04
CA SER A 66 -9.18 -6.95 -3.22
C SER A 66 -10.27 -5.89 -3.49
N ASP A 67 -10.66 -5.68 -4.76
CA ASP A 67 -11.60 -4.63 -5.16
C ASP A 67 -12.93 -4.66 -4.39
N VAL A 68 -13.49 -5.85 -4.15
CA VAL A 68 -14.73 -6.00 -3.37
C VAL A 68 -14.52 -5.52 -1.92
N TRP A 69 -13.42 -5.93 -1.29
CA TRP A 69 -13.10 -5.53 0.07
C TRP A 69 -12.85 -4.02 0.17
N GLN A 70 -12.11 -3.48 -0.77
CA GLN A 70 -11.85 -2.05 -0.86
C GLN A 70 -13.15 -1.25 -1.06
N ALA A 71 -14.02 -1.69 -1.99
CA ALA A 71 -15.25 -0.98 -2.31
C ALA A 71 -16.26 -0.99 -1.17
N GLU A 72 -16.41 -2.14 -0.49
CA GLU A 72 -17.50 -2.34 0.45
C GLU A 72 -17.08 -2.08 1.91
N ILE A 73 -15.79 -2.10 2.23
CA ILE A 73 -15.31 -1.95 3.60
C ILE A 73 -14.35 -0.76 3.74
N VAL A 74 -13.19 -0.77 3.07
CA VAL A 74 -12.14 0.23 3.34
C VAL A 74 -12.55 1.63 2.89
N ARG A 75 -13.03 1.78 1.65
CA ARG A 75 -13.45 3.10 1.12
C ARG A 75 -14.62 3.71 1.90
N PRO A 76 -15.68 2.98 2.30
CA PRO A 76 -16.72 3.51 3.16
C PRO A 76 -16.20 4.01 4.52
N LEU A 77 -15.32 3.25 5.20
CA LEU A 77 -14.71 3.69 6.45
C LEU A 77 -13.88 4.97 6.25
N ARG A 78 -13.06 5.02 5.19
CA ARG A 78 -12.29 6.21 4.81
C ARG A 78 -13.19 7.41 4.53
N GLN A 79 -14.31 7.20 3.84
CA GLN A 79 -15.28 8.25 3.56
C GLN A 79 -15.90 8.80 4.85
N VAL A 80 -16.34 7.93 5.75
CA VAL A 80 -16.90 8.35 7.05
C VAL A 80 -15.86 9.14 7.85
N ARG A 81 -14.60 8.67 7.91
CA ARG A 81 -13.51 9.38 8.60
C ARG A 81 -13.25 10.77 8.03
N ARG A 82 -13.30 10.92 6.68
CA ARG A 82 -13.15 12.21 6.01
C ARG A 82 -14.33 13.14 6.33
N LEU A 83 -15.57 12.65 6.24
CA LEU A 83 -16.75 13.43 6.58
C LEU A 83 -16.70 13.96 8.02
N LEU A 84 -16.30 13.13 8.97
CA LEU A 84 -16.15 13.54 10.37
C LEU A 84 -15.03 14.58 10.59
N LYS A 85 -14.05 14.69 9.67
CA LYS A 85 -13.00 15.70 9.70
C LYS A 85 -13.46 17.01 9.05
N ASP A 86 -14.09 16.92 7.87
CA ASP A 86 -14.33 18.05 6.98
C ASP A 86 -15.68 18.73 7.26
N GLN A 87 -16.61 18.03 7.91
CA GLN A 87 -17.91 18.54 8.33
C GLN A 87 -18.05 18.39 9.85
N PRO A 88 -17.39 19.26 10.64
CA PRO A 88 -17.56 19.24 12.08
C PRO A 88 -19.04 19.49 12.41
N TRP A 89 -19.54 18.80 13.44
CA TRP A 89 -20.88 19.00 13.94
C TRP A 89 -21.15 20.50 14.13
N PRO A 90 -22.32 21.04 13.69
CA PRO A 90 -22.56 22.47 13.83
C PRO A 90 -22.41 22.92 15.29
N GLU A 91 -21.56 23.92 15.52
CA GLU A 91 -21.31 24.49 16.85
C GLU A 91 -22.54 25.18 17.47
N THR A 92 -23.64 25.25 16.70
CA THR A 92 -24.88 25.95 17.07
C THR A 92 -25.75 25.17 18.06
N GLU A 93 -25.46 23.89 18.31
CA GLU A 93 -26.22 23.09 19.29
C GLU A 93 -25.52 23.09 20.65
N PRO A 94 -26.19 23.67 21.72
CA PRO A 94 -25.64 23.57 23.06
C PRO A 94 -25.53 22.11 23.51
N GLY A 95 -24.30 21.62 23.72
CA GLY A 95 -24.05 20.25 24.16
C GLY A 95 -23.41 19.33 23.11
N ALA A 96 -23.18 19.79 21.89
CA ALA A 96 -22.30 19.09 20.94
C ALA A 96 -20.85 19.19 21.48
N LEU A 97 -20.34 18.08 21.98
CA LEU A 97 -18.97 18.00 22.47
C LEU A 97 -18.05 17.65 21.30
N PRO A 98 -17.18 18.57 20.82
CA PRO A 98 -16.19 18.30 19.77
C PRO A 98 -15.37 17.05 20.06
N GLU A 99 -15.06 16.81 21.34
CA GLU A 99 -14.37 15.62 21.85
C GLU A 99 -15.10 14.30 21.51
N THR A 100 -16.44 14.31 21.48
CA THR A 100 -17.25 13.13 21.15
C THR A 100 -17.12 12.78 19.65
N VAL A 101 -17.17 13.79 18.77
CA VAL A 101 -16.99 13.60 17.33
C VAL A 101 -15.58 13.11 17.02
N ASP A 102 -14.58 13.69 17.66
CA ASP A 102 -13.18 13.25 17.55
C ASP A 102 -12.97 11.81 18.07
N ALA A 103 -13.67 11.41 19.12
CA ALA A 103 -13.65 10.03 19.60
C ALA A 103 -14.25 9.06 18.57
N VAL A 104 -15.35 9.43 17.92
CA VAL A 104 -15.95 8.63 16.82
C VAL A 104 -14.98 8.57 15.65
N ARG A 105 -14.40 9.70 15.24
CA ARG A 105 -13.44 9.77 14.14
C ARG A 105 -12.22 8.86 14.38
N ARG A 106 -11.68 8.84 15.60
CA ARG A 106 -10.58 7.93 15.97
C ARG A 106 -10.98 6.47 15.85
N ARG A 107 -12.17 6.08 16.35
CA ARG A 107 -12.66 4.69 16.23
C ARG A 107 -12.87 4.25 14.78
N VAL A 108 -13.34 5.17 13.92
CA VAL A 108 -13.46 4.90 12.48
C VAL A 108 -12.08 4.75 11.84
N ALA A 109 -11.08 5.57 12.22
CA ALA A 109 -9.71 5.42 11.76
C ALA A 109 -9.08 4.09 12.19
N ASP A 110 -9.33 3.66 13.43
CA ASP A 110 -8.88 2.36 13.92
C ASP A 110 -9.53 1.19 13.16
N ALA A 111 -10.84 1.31 12.83
CA ALA A 111 -11.55 0.32 12.04
C ALA A 111 -11.04 0.29 10.57
N GLU A 112 -10.76 1.44 9.95
CA GLU A 112 -10.14 1.54 8.63
C GLU A 112 -8.78 0.82 8.63
N LEU A 113 -7.93 1.12 9.60
CA LEU A 113 -6.60 0.49 9.73
C LEU A 113 -6.71 -1.02 9.96
N ALA A 114 -7.68 -1.48 10.77
CA ALA A 114 -7.94 -2.90 10.97
C ALA A 114 -8.40 -3.61 9.69
N ALA A 115 -9.20 -2.93 8.87
CA ALA A 115 -9.65 -3.46 7.58
C ALA A 115 -8.49 -3.57 6.57
N GLU A 116 -7.59 -2.59 6.53
CA GLU A 116 -6.37 -2.62 5.72
C GLU A 116 -5.41 -3.74 6.17
N HIS A 117 -5.25 -3.93 7.49
CA HIS A 117 -4.47 -5.04 8.04
C HIS A 117 -5.03 -6.41 7.63
N ALA A 118 -6.36 -6.61 7.74
CA ALA A 118 -7.01 -7.85 7.34
C ALA A 118 -6.82 -8.13 5.83
N GLU A 119 -6.89 -7.11 4.99
CA GLU A 119 -6.62 -7.21 3.56
C GLU A 119 -5.18 -7.64 3.29
N GLN A 120 -4.20 -7.03 3.95
CA GLN A 120 -2.79 -7.39 3.79
C GLN A 120 -2.51 -8.83 4.21
N ILE A 121 -3.07 -9.31 5.32
CA ILE A 121 -2.96 -10.71 5.72
C ILE A 121 -3.54 -11.63 4.65
N LYS A 122 -4.72 -11.30 4.12
CA LYS A 122 -5.37 -12.08 3.07
C LYS A 122 -4.53 -12.12 1.79
N LEU A 123 -3.99 -10.98 1.35
CA LEU A 123 -3.09 -10.89 0.20
C LEU A 123 -1.87 -11.80 0.36
N ALA A 124 -1.20 -11.72 1.50
CA ALA A 124 -0.01 -12.50 1.77
C ALA A 124 -0.28 -14.00 1.91
N SER A 125 -1.35 -14.38 2.62
CA SER A 125 -1.65 -15.77 2.94
C SER A 125 -2.20 -16.56 1.74
N LEU A 126 -3.01 -15.91 0.90
CA LEU A 126 -3.72 -16.58 -0.19
C LEU A 126 -3.02 -16.44 -1.54
N HIS A 127 -2.23 -15.41 -1.73
CA HIS A 127 -1.76 -15.02 -3.06
C HIS A 127 -0.25 -14.96 -3.20
N ALA A 128 0.52 -14.86 -2.11
CA ALA A 128 1.97 -14.81 -2.20
C ALA A 128 2.56 -16.16 -2.60
N PRO A 129 3.41 -16.22 -3.67
CA PRO A 129 4.17 -17.42 -3.98
C PRO A 129 5.22 -17.70 -2.89
N PRO A 130 5.82 -18.90 -2.85
CA PRO A 130 6.91 -19.21 -1.94
C PRO A 130 8.08 -18.21 -2.04
N ALA A 131 8.68 -17.87 -0.90
CA ALA A 131 9.85 -17.00 -0.84
C ALA A 131 11.14 -17.82 -1.06
N ASP A 132 12.05 -17.26 -1.85
CA ASP A 132 13.43 -17.69 -1.96
C ASP A 132 14.31 -16.74 -1.14
N ARG A 133 14.68 -17.16 0.07
CA ARG A 133 15.43 -16.32 1.02
C ARG A 133 16.89 -16.10 0.60
N ASP A 134 17.41 -16.94 -0.30
CA ASP A 134 18.79 -16.87 -0.78
C ASP A 134 18.91 -16.07 -2.09
N ARG A 135 17.79 -15.57 -2.62
CA ARG A 135 17.79 -14.78 -3.84
C ARG A 135 18.62 -13.51 -3.67
N PRO A 136 19.57 -13.20 -4.58
CA PRO A 136 20.38 -11.98 -4.54
C PRO A 136 19.53 -10.70 -4.54
N LEU A 137 20.03 -9.64 -3.86
CA LEU A 137 19.29 -8.38 -3.71
C LEU A 137 18.91 -7.76 -5.05
N GLU A 138 19.78 -7.79 -6.05
CA GLU A 138 19.51 -7.25 -7.39
C GLU A 138 18.36 -8.01 -8.08
N LYS A 139 18.26 -9.31 -7.86
CA LYS A 139 17.13 -10.12 -8.37
C LYS A 139 15.85 -9.83 -7.62
N ARG A 140 15.93 -9.54 -6.32
CA ARG A 140 14.77 -9.10 -5.51
C ARG A 140 14.27 -7.73 -5.96
N LEU A 141 15.19 -6.78 -6.19
CA LEU A 141 14.88 -5.46 -6.73
C LEU A 141 14.15 -5.59 -8.08
N ARG A 142 14.70 -6.36 -9.02
CA ARG A 142 14.07 -6.59 -10.33
C ARG A 142 12.67 -7.22 -10.21
N ALA A 143 12.48 -8.12 -9.24
CA ALA A 143 11.16 -8.72 -8.99
C ALA A 143 10.16 -7.70 -8.44
N ALA A 144 10.57 -6.79 -7.53
CA ALA A 144 9.74 -5.73 -7.03
C ALA A 144 9.32 -4.75 -8.14
N VAL A 145 10.30 -4.25 -8.91
CA VAL A 145 10.06 -3.39 -10.08
C VAL A 145 9.15 -4.09 -11.10
N GLY A 146 9.43 -5.36 -11.40
CA GLY A 146 8.60 -6.17 -12.30
C GLY A 146 7.15 -6.30 -11.83
N ASN A 147 6.91 -6.51 -10.52
CA ASN A 147 5.57 -6.57 -9.96
C ASN A 147 4.82 -5.23 -10.09
N LEU A 148 5.49 -4.10 -9.84
CA LEU A 148 4.91 -2.77 -10.04
C LEU A 148 4.62 -2.50 -11.52
N GLY A 149 5.49 -2.92 -12.43
CA GLY A 149 5.25 -2.85 -13.88
C GLY A 149 4.05 -3.69 -14.32
N VAL A 150 3.92 -4.92 -13.80
CA VAL A 150 2.73 -5.76 -14.05
C VAL A 150 1.48 -5.11 -13.48
N TYR A 151 1.58 -4.44 -12.33
CA TYR A 151 0.46 -3.71 -11.75
C TYR A 151 0.01 -2.54 -12.64
N ALA A 152 0.95 -1.73 -13.13
CA ALA A 152 0.65 -0.65 -14.09
C ALA A 152 -0.06 -1.20 -15.35
N VAL A 153 0.41 -2.32 -15.90
CA VAL A 153 -0.26 -3.00 -17.04
C VAL A 153 -1.68 -3.44 -16.68
N CYS A 154 -1.91 -3.97 -15.48
CA CYS A 154 -3.25 -4.37 -15.04
C CYS A 154 -4.21 -3.19 -14.90
N LEU A 155 -3.71 -2.01 -14.55
CA LEU A 155 -4.47 -0.76 -14.48
C LEU A 155 -4.63 -0.06 -15.85
N GLY A 156 -3.97 -0.55 -16.90
CA GLY A 156 -3.93 0.12 -18.21
C GLY A 156 -3.15 1.43 -18.21
N VAL A 157 -2.21 1.59 -17.26
CA VAL A 157 -1.39 2.79 -17.10
C VAL A 157 -0.10 2.66 -17.89
N VAL A 158 0.22 3.68 -18.69
CA VAL A 158 1.56 3.88 -19.26
C VAL A 158 2.31 4.82 -18.33
N PRO A 159 3.39 4.36 -17.66
CA PRO A 159 4.11 5.16 -16.67
C PRO A 159 4.80 6.38 -17.31
N ASP A 160 4.66 7.55 -16.71
CA ASP A 160 5.39 8.76 -17.01
C ASP A 160 6.62 8.95 -16.11
N ASP A 161 7.34 10.08 -16.26
CA ASP A 161 8.55 10.36 -15.45
C ASP A 161 8.23 10.54 -13.96
N LYS A 162 7.03 11.06 -13.62
CA LYS A 162 6.61 11.19 -12.22
C LYS A 162 6.33 9.82 -11.60
N ASP A 163 5.69 8.92 -12.35
CA ASP A 163 5.47 7.55 -11.90
C ASP A 163 6.80 6.83 -11.66
N ARG A 164 7.76 6.99 -12.57
CA ARG A 164 9.12 6.46 -12.41
C ARG A 164 9.80 7.01 -11.18
N ALA A 165 9.71 8.32 -10.94
CA ALA A 165 10.28 8.94 -9.75
C ALA A 165 9.65 8.39 -8.45
N ALA A 166 8.33 8.22 -8.41
CA ALA A 166 7.64 7.62 -7.27
C ALA A 166 8.09 6.16 -7.05
N VAL A 167 8.21 5.35 -8.12
CA VAL A 167 8.71 3.97 -8.03
C VAL A 167 10.17 3.94 -7.55
N VAL A 168 11.03 4.88 -7.99
CA VAL A 168 12.42 4.98 -7.50
C VAL A 168 12.44 5.26 -6.00
N ALA A 169 11.58 6.16 -5.49
CA ALA A 169 11.49 6.43 -4.05
C ALA A 169 11.09 5.18 -3.26
N LEU A 170 10.05 4.46 -3.73
CA LEU A 170 9.63 3.18 -3.14
C LEU A 170 10.76 2.16 -3.13
N MET A 171 11.49 2.01 -4.24
CA MET A 171 12.56 1.03 -4.36
C MET A 171 13.78 1.38 -3.50
N LYS A 172 14.15 2.65 -3.39
CA LYS A 172 15.24 3.10 -2.50
C LYS A 172 14.93 2.77 -1.04
N ALA A 173 13.70 3.01 -0.60
CA ALA A 173 13.26 2.67 0.75
C ALA A 173 13.14 1.15 0.96
N THR A 174 12.73 0.39 -0.07
CA THR A 174 12.62 -1.07 -0.01
C THR A 174 13.99 -1.77 0.03
N PHE A 175 14.98 -1.21 -0.64
CA PHE A 175 16.33 -1.78 -0.79
C PHE A 175 17.43 -0.80 -0.34
N PRO A 176 17.47 -0.38 0.93
CA PRO A 176 18.41 0.63 1.41
C PRO A 176 19.88 0.18 1.37
N MET A 177 20.13 -1.13 1.21
CA MET A 177 21.47 -1.70 1.11
C MET A 177 22.05 -1.65 -0.31
N LEU A 178 21.25 -1.31 -1.33
CA LEU A 178 21.71 -1.18 -2.70
C LEU A 178 22.12 0.28 -3.01
N PRO A 179 23.12 0.50 -3.88
CA PRO A 179 23.48 1.84 -4.33
C PRO A 179 22.29 2.54 -4.99
N PRO A 180 22.01 3.82 -4.66
CA PRO A 180 20.88 4.57 -5.21
C PRO A 180 20.84 4.61 -6.75
N ASP A 181 22.01 4.66 -7.39
CA ASP A 181 22.13 4.66 -8.86
C ASP A 181 21.76 3.31 -9.48
N GLU A 182 22.02 2.22 -8.79
CA GLU A 182 21.60 0.87 -9.22
C GLU A 182 20.08 0.74 -9.15
N VAL A 183 19.48 1.21 -8.05
CA VAL A 183 18.03 1.25 -7.90
C VAL A 183 17.38 2.09 -9.00
N THR A 184 17.92 3.28 -9.28
CA THR A 184 17.39 4.17 -10.32
C THR A 184 17.48 3.52 -11.70
N ARG A 185 18.60 2.87 -12.03
CA ARG A 185 18.77 2.15 -13.32
C ARG A 185 17.84 0.95 -13.46
N ALA A 186 17.45 0.30 -12.37
CA ALA A 186 16.55 -0.85 -12.42
C ALA A 186 15.09 -0.43 -12.72
N VAL A 187 14.72 0.81 -12.43
CA VAL A 187 13.36 1.37 -12.66
C VAL A 187 13.24 2.01 -14.05
N GLY A 188 14.31 2.60 -14.57
CA GLY A 188 14.34 3.26 -15.88
C GLY A 188 14.40 2.30 -17.00
#